data_6bf954fc4af8b6b678acb0ef84734b28
#
_entry.id   6bf954fc4af8b6b678acb0ef84734b28
#
_cell.length_a   1.000
_cell.length_b   1.000
_cell.length_c   1.000
_cell.angle_alpha   90.00
_cell.angle_beta   90.00
_cell.angle_gamma   90.00
#
_symmetry.space_group_name_H-M   'P 1'
#
loop_
_entity.id
_entity.type
_entity.pdbx_description
1 polymer ?
#
loop_
_entity_poly.entity_id
_entity_poly.type
_entity_poly.pdbx_seq_one_letter_code
_entity_poly.pdbx_strand_id
1 'polypeptide(L)'
;MQNPLAQQAALDRKLCQRSLYYLCKEVLGYKDMVPEIHGDFCQFLTDTFNRFKQATLPRSFFKTWIATVGLSIWLSLPDEDGIYKEIFPFKGADVRILIASNVIDNAAKMVFKVKQEWMNNSRLKAAFPELVPDFNKTRWSDHVAQVERTLNATEGTYTAVGVGGSVISQHFDIILEDDLIYARKDDFTGQELMPSQEDIDNAIGWHKLSFSLLANPGTGCIHNVGTRWSPRDLIYYIRNF
;
A
#
# COMPACT_ATOMS: atom_id res chain seq x y z
N MET A 1 5.27 31.24 24.26
CA MET A 1 5.96 30.76 23.04
C MET A 1 5.49 29.33 22.80
N GLN A 2 4.94 29.03 21.62
CA GLN A 2 4.52 27.66 21.30
C GLN A 2 5.78 26.80 21.09
N ASN A 3 5.73 25.57 21.56
CA ASN A 3 6.83 24.60 21.40
C ASN A 3 7.10 24.33 19.91
N PRO A 4 8.32 24.56 19.38
CA PRO A 4 8.64 24.34 17.98
C PRO A 4 8.34 22.92 17.48
N LEU A 5 8.49 21.91 18.34
CA LEU A 5 8.16 20.52 18.02
C LEU A 5 6.66 20.32 17.83
N ALA A 6 5.83 20.96 18.65
CA ALA A 6 4.37 20.90 18.50
C ALA A 6 3.89 21.61 17.21
N GLN A 7 4.54 22.72 16.86
CA GLN A 7 4.26 23.40 15.59
C GLN A 7 4.60 22.55 14.38
N GLN A 8 5.76 21.88 14.41
CA GLN A 8 6.17 20.96 13.32
C GLN A 8 5.22 19.76 13.22
N ALA A 9 4.82 19.17 14.33
CA ALA A 9 3.87 18.05 14.34
C ALA A 9 2.51 18.44 13.75
N ALA A 10 2.00 19.65 14.08
CA ALA A 10 0.76 20.16 13.52
C ALA A 10 0.86 20.44 12.00
N LEU A 11 2.00 20.94 11.53
CA LEU A 11 2.28 21.11 10.11
C LEU A 11 2.36 19.78 9.38
N ASP A 12 3.13 18.80 9.91
CA ASP A 12 3.26 17.46 9.37
C ASP A 12 1.88 16.79 9.28
N ARG A 13 1.04 16.89 10.33
CA ARG A 13 -0.33 16.38 10.33
C ARG A 13 -1.13 16.90 9.14
N LYS A 14 -1.17 18.23 8.99
CA LYS A 14 -1.94 18.86 7.91
C LYS A 14 -1.43 18.48 6.52
N LEU A 15 -0.11 18.52 6.31
CA LEU A 15 0.48 18.26 4.98
C LEU A 15 0.45 16.77 4.61
N CYS A 16 0.66 15.86 5.57
CA CYS A 16 0.56 14.42 5.32
C CYS A 16 -0.86 14.01 4.90
N GLN A 17 -1.90 14.55 5.52
CA GLN A 17 -3.28 14.23 5.14
C GLN A 17 -3.58 14.62 3.69
N ARG A 18 -2.98 15.71 3.21
CA ARG A 18 -3.24 16.30 1.89
C ARG A 18 -2.31 15.81 0.79
N SER A 19 -1.14 15.26 1.13
CA SER A 19 -0.10 14.93 0.16
C SER A 19 0.63 13.65 0.50
N LEU A 20 0.41 12.61 -0.30
CA LEU A 20 1.20 11.38 -0.26
C LEU A 20 2.69 11.66 -0.52
N TYR A 21 2.99 12.58 -1.45
CA TYR A 21 4.37 12.99 -1.73
C TYR A 21 5.06 13.59 -0.50
N TYR A 22 4.38 14.51 0.21
CA TYR A 22 4.93 15.10 1.43
C TYR A 22 5.17 14.04 2.51
N LEU A 23 4.19 13.17 2.75
CA LEU A 23 4.35 12.06 3.68
C LEU A 23 5.60 11.24 3.35
N CYS A 24 5.72 10.75 2.11
CA CYS A 24 6.82 9.90 1.69
C CYS A 24 8.18 10.60 1.79
N LYS A 25 8.29 11.82 1.25
CA LYS A 25 9.57 12.54 1.18
C LYS A 25 10.02 13.09 2.53
N GLU A 26 9.12 13.80 3.21
CA GLU A 26 9.49 14.59 4.39
C GLU A 26 9.37 13.82 5.70
N VAL A 27 8.33 12.98 5.84
CA VAL A 27 8.05 12.28 7.10
C VAL A 27 8.62 10.87 7.09
N LEU A 28 8.44 10.09 6.01
CA LEU A 28 9.03 8.76 5.87
C LEU A 28 10.49 8.80 5.41
N GLY A 29 10.98 9.96 4.98
CA GLY A 29 12.40 10.20 4.74
C GLY A 29 12.94 9.64 3.42
N TYR A 30 12.11 9.48 2.37
CA TYR A 30 12.55 9.05 1.03
C TYR A 30 13.19 10.23 0.27
N LYS A 31 14.38 10.64 0.72
CA LYS A 31 15.06 11.89 0.32
C LYS A 31 15.32 12.02 -1.18
N ASP A 32 15.55 10.90 -1.87
CA ASP A 32 15.87 10.88 -3.30
C ASP A 32 14.64 11.00 -4.21
N MET A 33 13.43 11.15 -3.63
CA MET A 33 12.23 11.45 -4.41
C MET A 33 12.33 12.84 -5.03
N VAL A 34 11.96 12.93 -6.33
CA VAL A 34 11.90 14.19 -7.09
C VAL A 34 10.46 14.49 -7.48
N PRO A 35 10.05 15.77 -7.50
CA PRO A 35 8.66 16.16 -7.76
C PRO A 35 8.15 15.70 -9.14
N GLU A 36 8.98 15.84 -10.18
CA GLU A 36 8.61 15.63 -11.59
C GLU A 36 8.24 14.18 -11.91
N ILE A 37 8.73 13.21 -11.13
CA ILE A 37 8.45 11.78 -11.33
C ILE A 37 7.58 11.26 -10.20
N HIS A 38 8.04 11.45 -8.97
CA HIS A 38 7.41 10.83 -7.80
C HIS A 38 6.21 11.66 -7.31
N GLY A 39 6.20 12.98 -7.56
CA GLY A 39 5.05 13.83 -7.31
C GLY A 39 3.87 13.44 -8.20
N ASP A 40 4.11 13.32 -9.50
CA ASP A 40 3.09 12.88 -10.48
C ASP A 40 2.59 11.46 -10.15
N PHE A 41 3.49 10.55 -9.73
CA PHE A 41 3.10 9.21 -9.33
C PHE A 41 2.25 9.21 -8.04
N CYS A 42 2.61 10.00 -7.04
CA CYS A 42 1.79 10.17 -5.84
C CYS A 42 0.41 10.74 -6.18
N GLN A 43 0.35 11.76 -7.04
CA GLN A 43 -0.90 12.33 -7.50
C GLN A 43 -1.76 11.30 -8.24
N PHE A 44 -1.19 10.53 -9.17
CA PHE A 44 -1.88 9.43 -9.84
C PHE A 44 -2.49 8.42 -8.84
N LEU A 45 -1.75 8.04 -7.80
CA LEU A 45 -2.23 7.10 -6.79
C LEU A 45 -3.38 7.66 -5.94
N THR A 46 -3.39 8.97 -5.69
CA THR A 46 -4.41 9.67 -4.90
C THR A 46 -5.47 10.39 -5.73
N ASP A 47 -5.37 10.27 -7.07
CA ASP A 47 -6.34 10.83 -8.02
C ASP A 47 -7.74 10.23 -7.82
N THR A 48 -8.72 11.09 -8.06
CA THR A 48 -10.12 10.91 -7.73
C THR A 48 -10.90 10.04 -8.70
N PHE A 49 -10.45 9.93 -9.96
CA PHE A 49 -11.32 9.45 -11.02
C PHE A 49 -11.34 7.94 -11.22
N ASN A 50 -10.26 7.24 -10.86
CA ASN A 50 -10.13 5.81 -11.11
C ASN A 50 -9.86 5.02 -9.83
N ARG A 51 -10.81 4.17 -9.46
CA ARG A 51 -10.64 3.23 -8.33
C ARG A 51 -9.70 2.07 -8.65
N PHE A 52 -9.62 1.72 -9.92
CA PHE A 52 -8.75 0.66 -10.43
C PHE A 52 -7.59 1.28 -11.17
N LYS A 53 -6.39 1.19 -10.59
CA LYS A 53 -5.20 1.85 -11.11
C LYS A 53 -4.14 0.82 -11.45
N GLN A 54 -3.46 1.04 -12.57
CA GLN A 54 -2.30 0.24 -12.96
C GLN A 54 -1.14 1.18 -13.31
N ALA A 55 -0.01 0.99 -12.64
CA ALA A 55 1.20 1.76 -12.90
C ALA A 55 2.41 0.85 -13.15
N THR A 56 3.29 1.34 -14.02
CA THR A 56 4.56 0.70 -14.32
C THR A 56 5.66 1.73 -14.20
N LEU A 57 6.58 1.51 -13.27
CA LEU A 57 7.77 2.34 -13.11
C LEU A 57 9.03 1.47 -13.21
N PRO A 58 10.16 2.04 -13.64
CA PRO A 58 11.43 1.34 -13.63
C PRO A 58 11.82 0.83 -12.23
N ARG A 59 12.69 -0.18 -12.19
CA ARG A 59 13.30 -0.61 -10.92
C ARG A 59 14.06 0.58 -10.28
N SER A 60 14.09 0.61 -8.96
CA SER A 60 14.74 1.66 -8.15
C SER A 60 14.08 3.05 -8.16
N PHE A 61 12.88 3.19 -8.74
CA PHE A 61 12.10 4.43 -8.74
C PHE A 61 11.05 4.48 -7.60
N PHE A 62 11.38 4.00 -6.42
CA PHE A 62 10.51 4.04 -5.23
C PHE A 62 9.10 3.45 -5.41
N LYS A 63 8.84 2.71 -6.51
CA LYS A 63 7.52 2.19 -6.87
C LYS A 63 6.81 1.53 -5.67
N THR A 64 7.40 0.47 -5.11
CA THR A 64 6.89 -0.27 -3.95
C THR A 64 6.81 0.61 -2.69
N TRP A 65 7.84 1.44 -2.44
CA TRP A 65 7.87 2.30 -1.27
C TRP A 65 6.75 3.34 -1.25
N ILE A 66 6.41 3.89 -2.40
CA ILE A 66 5.33 4.88 -2.53
C ILE A 66 3.98 4.19 -2.59
N ALA A 67 3.80 3.25 -3.55
CA ALA A 67 2.49 2.67 -3.86
C ALA A 67 2.00 1.64 -2.84
N THR A 68 2.92 1.05 -2.07
CA THR A 68 2.57 0.02 -1.09
C THR A 68 2.78 0.52 0.33
N VAL A 69 3.98 0.94 0.71
CA VAL A 69 4.27 1.38 2.09
C VAL A 69 3.68 2.76 2.37
N GLY A 70 4.05 3.76 1.56
CA GLY A 70 3.61 5.15 1.75
C GLY A 70 2.10 5.31 1.62
N LEU A 71 1.52 4.74 0.56
CA LEU A 71 0.08 4.80 0.33
C LEU A 71 -0.72 4.09 1.43
N SER A 72 -0.25 2.94 1.93
CA SER A 72 -0.89 2.24 3.05
C SER A 72 -0.95 3.12 4.30
N ILE A 73 0.17 3.74 4.66
CA ILE A 73 0.21 4.68 5.80
C ILE A 73 -0.72 5.86 5.53
N TRP A 74 -0.63 6.47 4.35
CA TRP A 74 -1.44 7.63 3.98
C TRP A 74 -2.95 7.35 4.04
N LEU A 75 -3.39 6.16 3.61
CA LEU A 75 -4.79 5.74 3.67
C LEU A 75 -5.31 5.56 5.10
N SER A 76 -4.44 5.19 6.04
CA SER A 76 -4.82 5.07 7.46
C SER A 76 -4.86 6.42 8.20
N LEU A 77 -4.32 7.50 7.60
CA LEU A 77 -4.40 8.83 8.18
C LEU A 77 -5.82 9.40 8.07
N PRO A 78 -6.29 10.20 9.04
CA PRO A 78 -7.59 10.85 8.97
C PRO A 78 -7.70 11.77 7.74
N ASP A 79 -8.92 12.03 7.29
CA ASP A 79 -9.25 13.02 6.25
C ASP A 79 -10.06 14.15 6.88
N GLU A 80 -9.40 14.95 7.73
CA GLU A 80 -10.06 16.00 8.53
C GLU A 80 -10.74 17.08 7.67
N ASP A 81 -10.16 17.36 6.50
CA ASP A 81 -10.72 18.34 5.56
C ASP A 81 -11.80 17.71 4.63
N GLY A 82 -11.97 16.40 4.65
CA GLY A 82 -12.91 15.65 3.79
C GLY A 82 -12.58 15.71 2.30
N ILE A 83 -11.32 16.00 1.93
CA ILE A 83 -10.88 16.16 0.53
C ILE A 83 -11.02 14.83 -0.24
N TYR A 84 -10.80 13.73 0.43
CA TYR A 84 -10.76 12.40 -0.19
C TYR A 84 -12.03 11.57 0.07
N LYS A 85 -13.03 12.15 0.72
CA LYS A 85 -14.25 11.44 1.15
C LYS A 85 -15.03 10.78 0.00
N GLU A 86 -15.02 11.39 -1.17
CA GLU A 86 -15.71 10.84 -2.35
C GLU A 86 -14.90 9.76 -3.06
N ILE A 87 -13.56 9.78 -2.89
CA ILE A 87 -12.63 8.89 -3.60
C ILE A 87 -12.29 7.68 -2.75
N PHE A 88 -11.92 7.95 -1.51
CA PHE A 88 -11.53 6.97 -0.50
C PHE A 88 -12.42 7.15 0.73
N PRO A 89 -13.72 6.80 0.65
CA PRO A 89 -14.65 7.00 1.76
C PRO A 89 -14.27 6.18 3.00
N PHE A 90 -13.36 5.23 2.83
CA PHE A 90 -12.80 4.39 3.88
C PHE A 90 -11.48 4.94 4.46
N LYS A 91 -10.96 6.08 3.96
CA LYS A 91 -9.70 6.66 4.45
C LYS A 91 -9.80 7.04 5.93
N GLY A 92 -8.84 6.55 6.72
CA GLY A 92 -8.78 6.75 8.17
C GLY A 92 -8.34 5.48 8.90
N ALA A 93 -8.37 5.51 10.23
CA ALA A 93 -7.90 4.43 11.09
C ALA A 93 -8.57 3.07 10.82
N ASP A 94 -9.83 3.10 10.43
CA ASP A 94 -10.66 1.91 10.24
C ASP A 94 -10.49 1.23 8.87
N VAL A 95 -9.63 1.77 7.99
CA VAL A 95 -9.35 1.20 6.67
C VAL A 95 -8.77 -0.23 6.77
N ARG A 96 -9.19 -1.11 5.85
CA ARG A 96 -8.68 -2.47 5.70
C ARG A 96 -7.94 -2.57 4.37
N ILE A 97 -6.63 -2.73 4.45
CA ILE A 97 -5.72 -2.74 3.29
C ILE A 97 -5.16 -4.14 3.12
N LEU A 98 -5.37 -4.74 1.95
CA LEU A 98 -4.69 -5.97 1.54
C LEU A 98 -3.46 -5.61 0.71
N ILE A 99 -2.30 -6.09 1.14
CA ILE A 99 -1.04 -5.98 0.40
C ILE A 99 -0.74 -7.34 -0.20
N ALA A 100 -0.79 -7.42 -1.51
CA ALA A 100 -0.59 -8.64 -2.27
C ALA A 100 0.71 -8.59 -3.07
N SER A 101 1.45 -9.69 -3.09
CA SER A 101 2.64 -9.85 -3.93
C SER A 101 2.74 -11.28 -4.46
N ASN A 102 3.72 -11.55 -5.33
CA ASN A 102 3.93 -12.89 -5.90
C ASN A 102 4.06 -13.99 -4.84
N VAL A 103 4.73 -13.72 -3.73
CA VAL A 103 4.84 -14.61 -2.56
C VAL A 103 4.55 -13.85 -1.27
N ILE A 104 4.06 -14.59 -0.28
CA ILE A 104 3.68 -14.02 1.03
C ILE A 104 4.83 -13.27 1.71
N ASP A 105 6.06 -13.77 1.59
CA ASP A 105 7.23 -13.14 2.22
C ASP A 105 7.52 -11.74 1.68
N ASN A 106 7.25 -11.48 0.40
CA ASN A 106 7.42 -10.16 -0.18
C ASN A 106 6.34 -9.20 0.33
N ALA A 107 5.09 -9.63 0.39
CA ALA A 107 4.01 -8.84 0.99
C ALA A 107 4.27 -8.58 2.49
N ALA A 108 4.72 -9.58 3.23
CA ALA A 108 5.07 -9.46 4.65
C ALA A 108 6.20 -8.45 4.90
N LYS A 109 7.20 -8.38 4.01
CA LYS A 109 8.25 -7.34 4.08
C LYS A 109 7.67 -5.93 3.97
N MET A 110 6.61 -5.72 3.18
CA MET A 110 5.95 -4.41 3.07
C MET A 110 5.19 -4.07 4.35
N VAL A 111 4.42 -5.03 4.89
CA VAL A 111 3.77 -4.88 6.20
C VAL A 111 4.80 -4.60 7.29
N PHE A 112 5.93 -5.31 7.30
CA PHE A 112 7.03 -5.05 8.23
C PHE A 112 7.57 -3.61 8.12
N LYS A 113 7.71 -3.06 6.91
CA LYS A 113 8.14 -1.67 6.70
C LYS A 113 7.13 -0.68 7.27
N VAL A 114 5.84 -0.88 7.01
CA VAL A 114 4.78 -0.07 7.62
C VAL A 114 4.85 -0.13 9.16
N LYS A 115 5.07 -1.33 9.72
CA LYS A 115 5.27 -1.52 11.17
C LYS A 115 6.46 -0.70 11.69
N GLN A 116 7.60 -0.72 11.00
CA GLN A 116 8.79 0.03 11.38
C GLN A 116 8.52 1.54 11.43
N GLU A 117 7.74 2.07 10.51
CA GLU A 117 7.35 3.49 10.53
C GLU A 117 6.52 3.80 11.78
N TRP A 118 5.49 3.04 12.09
CA TRP A 118 4.67 3.26 13.29
C TRP A 118 5.45 3.06 14.60
N MET A 119 6.41 2.14 14.63
CA MET A 119 7.24 1.89 15.81
C MET A 119 8.30 2.98 16.05
N ASN A 120 9.01 3.39 14.99
CA ASN A 120 10.27 4.10 15.12
C ASN A 120 10.23 5.55 14.60
N ASN A 121 9.29 5.92 13.71
CA ASN A 121 9.25 7.25 13.13
C ASN A 121 8.63 8.26 14.11
N SER A 122 9.49 9.06 14.75
CA SER A 122 9.06 10.05 15.75
C SER A 122 8.19 11.16 15.16
N ARG A 123 8.44 11.58 13.90
CA ARG A 123 7.63 12.61 13.23
C ARG A 123 6.23 12.10 12.94
N LEU A 124 6.10 10.87 12.40
CA LEU A 124 4.81 10.24 12.14
C LEU A 124 3.98 10.10 13.43
N LYS A 125 4.61 9.59 14.50
CA LYS A 125 3.96 9.43 15.81
C LYS A 125 3.57 10.76 16.46
N ALA A 126 4.39 11.79 16.32
CA ALA A 126 4.06 13.12 16.85
C ALA A 126 2.92 13.79 16.09
N ALA A 127 2.82 13.56 14.77
CA ALA A 127 1.74 14.10 13.94
C ALA A 127 0.40 13.37 14.15
N PHE A 128 0.45 12.06 14.45
CA PHE A 128 -0.74 11.19 14.57
C PHE A 128 -0.66 10.30 15.82
N PRO A 129 -0.58 10.87 17.04
CA PRO A 129 -0.42 10.11 18.27
C PRO A 129 -1.60 9.16 18.54
N GLU A 130 -2.81 9.49 18.07
CA GLU A 130 -4.02 8.69 18.22
C GLU A 130 -4.02 7.39 17.40
N LEU A 131 -3.14 7.29 16.37
CA LEU A 131 -3.03 6.10 15.53
C LEU A 131 -1.91 5.15 15.99
N VAL A 132 -1.08 5.60 16.93
CA VAL A 132 0.05 4.78 17.42
C VAL A 132 -0.49 3.57 18.15
N PRO A 133 -0.18 2.34 17.69
CA PRO A 133 -0.71 1.13 18.31
C PRO A 133 -0.22 0.95 19.75
N ASP A 134 -1.09 0.45 20.63
CA ASP A 134 -0.66 -0.21 21.85
C ASP A 134 -0.15 -1.62 21.49
N PHE A 135 1.17 -1.74 21.30
CA PHE A 135 1.82 -2.97 20.85
C PHE A 135 1.58 -4.19 21.77
N ASN A 136 1.09 -3.98 22.97
CA ASN A 136 0.75 -5.07 23.91
C ASN A 136 -0.69 -5.59 23.69
N LYS A 137 -1.56 -4.81 23.08
CA LYS A 137 -2.98 -5.14 22.90
C LYS A 137 -3.38 -5.28 21.45
N THR A 138 -2.70 -4.60 20.55
CA THR A 138 -3.05 -4.52 19.14
C THR A 138 -2.53 -5.74 18.39
N ARG A 139 -3.27 -6.20 17.37
CA ARG A 139 -2.85 -7.30 16.49
C ARG A 139 -1.61 -6.91 15.68
N TRP A 140 -0.50 -7.58 15.95
CA TRP A 140 0.82 -7.26 15.43
C TRP A 140 1.62 -8.54 15.14
N SER A 141 1.38 -9.14 13.95
CA SER A 141 2.05 -10.38 13.52
C SER A 141 2.91 -10.14 12.29
N ASP A 142 3.57 -11.16 11.76
CA ASP A 142 4.40 -11.03 10.56
C ASP A 142 3.59 -10.61 9.32
N HIS A 143 2.33 -11.01 9.26
CA HIS A 143 1.46 -10.80 8.10
C HIS A 143 0.34 -9.78 8.34
N VAL A 144 0.15 -9.33 9.58
CA VAL A 144 -0.93 -8.41 9.93
C VAL A 144 -0.41 -7.35 10.88
N ALA A 145 -0.76 -6.09 10.60
CA ALA A 145 -0.54 -4.99 11.50
C ALA A 145 -1.81 -4.12 11.59
N GLN A 146 -1.99 -3.44 12.72
CA GLN A 146 -3.17 -2.64 12.96
C GLN A 146 -2.77 -1.36 13.70
N VAL A 147 -3.22 -0.19 13.21
CA VAL A 147 -3.16 1.06 13.98
C VAL A 147 -4.24 1.07 15.06
N GLU A 148 -4.16 2.00 15.99
CA GLU A 148 -5.27 2.22 16.94
C GLU A 148 -6.51 2.63 16.16
N ARG A 149 -7.64 1.89 16.34
CA ARG A 149 -8.86 2.06 15.56
C ARG A 149 -10.10 1.68 16.36
N THR A 150 -11.27 2.10 15.88
CA THR A 150 -12.57 1.79 16.50
C THR A 150 -13.23 0.56 15.87
N LEU A 151 -12.93 0.24 14.61
CA LEU A 151 -13.51 -0.89 13.90
C LEU A 151 -13.09 -2.22 14.54
N ASN A 152 -14.07 -3.00 14.96
CA ASN A 152 -13.87 -4.39 15.40
C ASN A 152 -14.09 -5.34 14.21
N ALA A 153 -13.03 -5.58 13.44
CA ALA A 153 -13.04 -6.50 12.29
C ALA A 153 -11.95 -7.57 12.43
N THR A 154 -12.12 -8.68 11.73
CA THR A 154 -11.13 -9.77 11.69
C THR A 154 -9.89 -9.40 10.91
N GLU A 155 -10.02 -8.53 9.92
CA GLU A 155 -8.91 -7.98 9.13
C GLU A 155 -8.15 -6.92 9.92
N GLY A 156 -6.84 -6.89 9.77
CA GLY A 156 -6.01 -5.79 10.27
C GLY A 156 -6.16 -4.54 9.41
N THR A 157 -5.56 -3.43 9.84
CA THR A 157 -5.39 -2.25 8.98
C THR A 157 -4.54 -2.60 7.77
N TYR A 158 -3.51 -3.44 7.96
CA TYR A 158 -2.60 -3.91 6.92
C TYR A 158 -2.51 -5.43 6.99
N THR A 159 -2.83 -6.11 5.90
CA THR A 159 -2.79 -7.58 5.81
C THR A 159 -1.97 -7.98 4.57
N ALA A 160 -1.00 -8.89 4.75
CA ALA A 160 -0.17 -9.41 3.67
C ALA A 160 -0.74 -10.71 3.11
N VAL A 161 -0.64 -10.89 1.77
CA VAL A 161 -0.98 -12.14 1.09
C VAL A 161 -0.06 -12.40 -0.10
N GLY A 162 0.22 -13.66 -0.40
CA GLY A 162 0.88 -14.08 -1.64
C GLY A 162 -0.14 -14.54 -2.68
N VAL A 163 0.22 -14.50 -3.96
CA VAL A 163 -0.55 -15.15 -5.04
C VAL A 163 -0.78 -16.61 -4.69
N GLY A 164 -2.05 -17.06 -4.78
CA GLY A 164 -2.45 -18.40 -4.33
C GLY A 164 -2.70 -18.55 -2.83
N GLY A 165 -2.40 -17.51 -2.04
CA GLY A 165 -2.71 -17.49 -0.62
C GLY A 165 -4.21 -17.37 -0.35
N SER A 166 -4.68 -18.05 0.72
CA SER A 166 -6.10 -18.01 1.09
C SER A 166 -6.40 -16.78 1.94
N VAL A 167 -7.28 -15.93 1.44
CA VAL A 167 -7.93 -14.81 2.16
C VAL A 167 -9.46 -14.99 2.16
N ILE A 168 -9.90 -16.24 2.18
CA ILE A 168 -11.32 -16.60 2.15
C ILE A 168 -12.04 -15.96 3.34
N SER A 169 -13.20 -15.39 3.10
CA SER A 169 -14.04 -14.72 4.12
C SER A 169 -13.44 -13.45 4.73
N GLN A 170 -12.42 -12.84 4.08
CA GLN A 170 -11.90 -11.54 4.44
C GLN A 170 -12.28 -10.50 3.39
N HIS A 171 -12.53 -9.27 3.84
CA HIS A 171 -12.95 -8.19 2.95
C HIS A 171 -12.16 -6.92 3.24
N PHE A 172 -11.70 -6.28 2.16
CA PHE A 172 -10.81 -5.14 2.22
C PHE A 172 -11.39 -3.93 1.49
N ASP A 173 -11.04 -2.74 1.95
CA ASP A 173 -11.48 -1.49 1.33
C ASP A 173 -10.60 -1.14 0.14
N ILE A 174 -9.33 -1.53 0.20
CA ILE A 174 -8.38 -1.40 -0.91
C ILE A 174 -7.41 -2.59 -0.96
N ILE A 175 -7.07 -2.99 -2.19
CA ILE A 175 -6.09 -4.02 -2.49
C ILE A 175 -4.92 -3.38 -3.23
N LEU A 176 -3.73 -3.49 -2.67
CA LEU A 176 -2.48 -3.02 -3.25
C LEU A 176 -1.71 -4.23 -3.79
N GLU A 177 -1.68 -4.37 -5.10
CA GLU A 177 -1.01 -5.45 -5.81
C GLU A 177 0.40 -4.97 -6.22
N ASP A 178 1.42 -5.48 -5.56
CA ASP A 178 2.81 -5.10 -5.81
C ASP A 178 3.61 -6.29 -6.37
N ASP A 179 4.05 -6.15 -7.63
CA ASP A 179 4.81 -7.15 -8.36
C ASP A 179 4.22 -8.58 -8.19
N LEU A 180 2.95 -8.78 -8.58
CA LEU A 180 2.29 -10.10 -8.57
C LEU A 180 3.00 -11.12 -9.45
N ILE A 181 3.77 -10.66 -10.44
CA ILE A 181 4.68 -11.46 -11.26
C ILE A 181 6.11 -11.04 -10.94
N TYR A 182 6.97 -12.02 -10.69
CA TYR A 182 8.36 -11.79 -10.36
C TYR A 182 9.28 -12.79 -11.08
N ALA A 183 10.49 -12.37 -11.43
CA ALA A 183 11.51 -13.26 -11.97
C ALA A 183 11.88 -14.31 -10.92
N ARG A 184 11.86 -15.58 -11.30
CA ARG A 184 12.47 -16.64 -10.50
C ARG A 184 14.00 -16.52 -10.58
N LYS A 185 14.68 -16.99 -9.56
CA LYS A 185 16.13 -17.22 -9.65
C LYS A 185 16.37 -18.69 -9.94
N ASP A 186 17.29 -18.95 -10.84
CA ASP A 186 17.82 -20.28 -11.04
C ASP A 186 18.61 -20.68 -9.79
N ASP A 187 18.27 -21.83 -9.20
CA ASP A 187 18.85 -22.28 -7.94
C ASP A 187 20.35 -22.63 -8.05
N PHE A 188 20.85 -22.93 -9.27
CA PHE A 188 22.24 -23.31 -9.52
C PHE A 188 23.10 -22.12 -9.95
N THR A 189 22.57 -21.26 -10.80
CA THR A 189 23.33 -20.16 -11.40
C THR A 189 23.07 -18.83 -10.73
N GLY A 190 21.97 -18.70 -9.95
CA GLY A 190 21.52 -17.45 -9.37
C GLY A 190 21.00 -16.43 -10.39
N GLN A 191 20.91 -16.79 -11.67
CA GLN A 191 20.43 -15.91 -12.73
C GLN A 191 18.91 -15.67 -12.61
N GLU A 192 18.47 -14.47 -12.96
CA GLU A 192 17.04 -14.17 -13.07
C GLU A 192 16.47 -14.89 -14.30
N LEU A 193 15.47 -15.74 -14.07
CA LEU A 193 14.69 -16.42 -15.10
C LEU A 193 13.43 -15.62 -15.39
N MET A 194 13.04 -15.55 -16.66
CA MET A 194 11.76 -14.99 -17.04
C MET A 194 10.61 -15.77 -16.36
N PRO A 195 9.54 -15.09 -15.91
CA PRO A 195 8.35 -15.77 -15.40
C PRO A 195 7.79 -16.76 -16.41
N SER A 196 7.36 -17.91 -15.94
CA SER A 196 6.68 -18.90 -16.79
C SER A 196 5.27 -18.42 -17.17
N GLN A 197 4.68 -19.07 -18.19
CA GLN A 197 3.28 -18.80 -18.52
C GLN A 197 2.35 -19.12 -17.35
N GLU A 198 2.66 -20.16 -16.60
CA GLU A 198 1.91 -20.54 -15.39
C GLU A 198 1.96 -19.43 -14.32
N ASP A 199 3.11 -18.79 -14.10
CA ASP A 199 3.23 -17.65 -13.16
C ASP A 199 2.36 -16.48 -13.59
N ILE A 200 2.30 -16.22 -14.90
CA ILE A 200 1.48 -15.17 -15.49
C ILE A 200 -0.01 -15.50 -15.31
N ASP A 201 -0.41 -16.73 -15.64
CA ASP A 201 -1.81 -17.18 -15.55
C ASP A 201 -2.31 -17.17 -14.10
N ASN A 202 -1.46 -17.60 -13.16
CA ASN A 202 -1.75 -17.56 -11.73
C ASN A 202 -1.95 -16.12 -11.23
N ALA A 203 -1.09 -15.18 -11.65
CA ALA A 203 -1.21 -13.77 -11.28
C ALA A 203 -2.48 -13.15 -11.87
N ILE A 204 -2.84 -13.46 -13.11
CA ILE A 204 -4.10 -13.03 -13.74
C ILE A 204 -5.31 -13.63 -13.00
N GLY A 205 -5.27 -14.92 -12.68
CA GLY A 205 -6.32 -15.60 -11.92
C GLY A 205 -6.53 -14.97 -10.55
N TRP A 206 -5.44 -14.67 -9.85
CA TRP A 206 -5.49 -14.02 -8.55
C TRP A 206 -6.02 -12.58 -8.63
N HIS A 207 -5.57 -11.79 -9.62
CA HIS A 207 -6.10 -10.45 -9.87
C HIS A 207 -7.63 -10.46 -10.11
N LYS A 208 -8.14 -11.43 -10.88
CA LYS A 208 -9.61 -11.60 -11.06
C LYS A 208 -10.31 -11.90 -9.73
N LEU A 209 -9.71 -12.75 -8.91
CA LEU A 209 -10.27 -13.11 -7.60
C LEU A 209 -10.29 -11.91 -6.65
N SER A 210 -9.30 -11.01 -6.73
CA SER A 210 -9.17 -9.87 -5.81
C SER A 210 -10.41 -8.96 -5.80
N PHE A 211 -11.14 -8.86 -6.91
CA PHE A 211 -12.41 -8.10 -6.97
C PHE A 211 -13.46 -8.63 -5.99
N SER A 212 -13.50 -9.93 -5.74
CA SER A 212 -14.44 -10.55 -4.78
C SER A 212 -14.07 -10.29 -3.32
N LEU A 213 -12.84 -9.82 -3.07
CA LEU A 213 -12.35 -9.49 -1.74
C LEU A 213 -12.63 -8.03 -1.35
N LEU A 214 -13.20 -7.23 -2.25
CA LEU A 214 -13.58 -5.86 -1.92
C LEU A 214 -14.80 -5.85 -0.99
N ALA A 215 -14.67 -5.16 0.14
CA ALA A 215 -15.72 -5.00 1.13
C ALA A 215 -16.96 -4.30 0.56
N ASN A 216 -16.75 -3.35 -0.33
CA ASN A 216 -17.80 -2.68 -1.07
C ASN A 216 -17.37 -2.55 -2.54
N PRO A 217 -18.00 -3.30 -3.45
CA PRO A 217 -17.70 -3.21 -4.89
C PRO A 217 -17.93 -1.82 -5.50
N GLY A 218 -18.78 -0.99 -4.87
CA GLY A 218 -19.07 0.37 -5.34
C GLY A 218 -18.02 1.40 -4.98
N THR A 219 -17.25 1.20 -3.90
CA THR A 219 -16.26 2.16 -3.39
C THR A 219 -14.86 1.57 -3.22
N GLY A 220 -14.73 0.25 -3.18
CA GLY A 220 -13.44 -0.42 -3.01
C GLY A 220 -12.49 -0.18 -4.18
N CYS A 221 -11.20 -0.22 -3.92
CA CYS A 221 -10.16 0.12 -4.87
C CYS A 221 -9.17 -1.04 -5.07
N ILE A 222 -8.62 -1.16 -6.29
CA ILE A 222 -7.48 -2.05 -6.58
C ILE A 222 -6.41 -1.25 -7.29
N HIS A 223 -5.24 -1.15 -6.69
CA HIS A 223 -4.08 -0.51 -7.30
C HIS A 223 -3.02 -1.56 -7.61
N ASN A 224 -2.77 -1.78 -8.89
CA ASN A 224 -1.73 -2.68 -9.37
C ASN A 224 -0.47 -1.89 -9.74
N VAL A 225 0.65 -2.29 -9.18
CA VAL A 225 1.96 -1.72 -9.50
C VAL A 225 2.91 -2.85 -9.83
N GLY A 226 3.49 -2.83 -11.01
CA GLY A 226 4.30 -3.96 -11.46
C GLY A 226 5.33 -3.61 -12.52
N THR A 227 6.07 -4.62 -12.92
CA THR A 227 7.05 -4.58 -14.00
C THR A 227 6.54 -5.39 -15.18
N ARG A 228 6.74 -4.91 -16.42
CA ARG A 228 6.44 -5.67 -17.64
C ARG A 228 7.43 -6.84 -17.79
N TRP A 229 6.90 -8.03 -18.02
CA TRP A 229 7.69 -9.23 -18.22
C TRP A 229 7.51 -9.84 -19.60
N SER A 230 6.34 -9.71 -20.20
CA SER A 230 6.05 -10.22 -21.53
C SER A 230 5.00 -9.34 -22.24
N PRO A 231 4.83 -9.51 -23.58
CA PRO A 231 3.79 -8.80 -24.32
C PRO A 231 2.36 -9.10 -23.85
N ARG A 232 2.13 -10.30 -23.24
CA ARG A 232 0.82 -10.77 -22.79
C ARG A 232 0.82 -11.12 -21.29
N ASP A 233 1.45 -10.27 -20.47
CA ASP A 233 1.49 -10.43 -19.02
C ASP A 233 0.24 -9.83 -18.33
N LEU A 234 0.25 -9.81 -16.98
CA LEU A 234 -0.82 -9.22 -16.19
C LEU A 234 -1.12 -7.77 -16.55
N ILE A 235 -0.10 -6.96 -16.85
CA ILE A 235 -0.28 -5.55 -17.22
C ILE A 235 -1.03 -5.43 -18.55
N TYR A 236 -0.72 -6.29 -19.51
CA TYR A 236 -1.49 -6.39 -20.75
C TYR A 236 -2.94 -6.78 -20.48
N TYR A 237 -3.14 -7.77 -19.59
CA TYR A 237 -4.49 -8.19 -19.22
C TYR A 237 -5.29 -7.03 -18.61
N ILE A 238 -4.77 -6.35 -17.58
CA ILE A 238 -5.45 -5.23 -16.89
C ILE A 238 -5.82 -4.09 -17.85
N ARG A 239 -5.00 -3.83 -18.87
CA ARG A 239 -5.23 -2.74 -19.83
C ARG A 239 -6.24 -3.05 -20.93
N ASN A 240 -6.51 -4.32 -21.19
CA ASN A 240 -7.32 -4.73 -22.35
C ASN A 240 -8.62 -5.44 -21.97
N PHE A 241 -8.79 -5.82 -20.73
CA PHE A 241 -9.95 -6.56 -20.22
C PHE A 241 -10.47 -5.99 -18.91
#